data_41dcbd4ab2e6b3e1cf12af2b378d4cf1
#
_entry.id   41dcbd4ab2e6b3e1cf12af2b378d4cf1
#
_cell.length_a   1.000
_cell.length_b   1.000
_cell.length_c   1.000
_cell.angle_alpha   90.00
_cell.angle_beta   90.00
_cell.angle_gamma   90.00
#
_symmetry.space_group_name_H-M   'P 1'
#
loop_
_entity.id
_entity.type
_entity.pdbx_description
1 polymer ?
#
loop_
_entity_poly.entity_id
_entity_poly.type
_entity_poly.pdbx_seq_one_letter_code
_entity_poly.pdbx_strand_id
1 'polypeptide(L)'
;MSYRIPAQTRIGHVHLKVADLQRALDFYCGLLGFELMTTYGKDAAFISAGGYHHHIGLNTWYSKHAPPAPVRSAGLFHTAILYPTRKDLAIALKRLVDADYPIQ
;
A
#
# COMPACT_ATOMS: atom_id res chain seq x y z
N MET A 1 30.56 0.96 21.95
CA MET A 1 30.10 -0.06 21.02
C MET A 1 28.62 0.18 20.68
N SER A 2 28.25 0.16 19.41
CA SER A 2 26.90 0.45 19.01
C SER A 2 26.09 -0.83 18.90
N TYR A 3 24.82 -0.75 19.32
CA TYR A 3 23.87 -1.82 19.14
C TYR A 3 23.49 -1.92 17.65
N ARG A 4 23.29 -3.15 17.15
CA ARG A 4 22.73 -3.40 15.82
C ARG A 4 21.46 -4.21 15.97
N ILE A 5 20.41 -3.74 15.32
CA ILE A 5 19.15 -4.47 15.26
C ILE A 5 19.35 -5.83 14.57
N PRO A 6 18.67 -6.91 15.01
CA PRO A 6 18.81 -8.22 14.38
C PRO A 6 18.56 -8.16 12.87
N ALA A 7 19.39 -8.89 12.12
CA ALA A 7 19.35 -8.86 10.66
C ALA A 7 18.02 -9.35 10.07
N GLN A 8 17.26 -10.17 10.80
CA GLN A 8 15.97 -10.70 10.37
C GLN A 8 14.78 -9.80 10.71
N THR A 9 15.06 -8.65 11.34
CA THR A 9 14.02 -7.66 11.61
C THR A 9 13.44 -7.15 10.31
N ARG A 10 12.10 -7.04 10.25
CA ARG A 10 11.37 -6.62 9.05
C ARG A 10 10.41 -5.50 9.40
N ILE A 11 10.07 -4.71 8.38
CA ILE A 11 8.95 -3.79 8.48
C ILE A 11 7.67 -4.64 8.41
N GLY A 12 6.88 -4.64 9.48
CA GLY A 12 5.67 -5.46 9.56
C GLY A 12 4.53 -4.93 8.70
N HIS A 13 4.26 -3.64 8.84
CA HIS A 13 3.21 -2.98 8.06
C HIS A 13 3.46 -1.47 7.99
N VAL A 14 2.78 -0.83 7.05
CA VAL A 14 2.68 0.62 6.96
C VAL A 14 1.21 1.03 6.97
N HIS A 15 0.92 2.26 7.35
CA HIS A 15 -0.43 2.78 7.39
C HIS A 15 -0.51 4.07 6.59
N LEU A 16 -1.43 4.13 5.62
CA LEU A 16 -1.56 5.25 4.70
C LEU A 16 -2.88 5.97 4.93
N LYS A 17 -2.82 7.30 4.91
CA LYS A 17 -4.02 8.13 4.82
C LYS A 17 -4.39 8.26 3.35
N VAL A 18 -5.64 7.98 3.03
CA VAL A 18 -6.14 8.11 1.65
C VAL A 18 -7.39 8.99 1.64
N ALA A 19 -7.67 9.61 0.50
CA ALA A 19 -8.83 10.49 0.38
C ALA A 19 -10.12 9.73 0.09
N ASP A 20 -10.01 8.56 -0.51
CA ASP A 20 -11.14 7.72 -0.95
C ASP A 20 -10.76 6.26 -0.76
N LEU A 21 -11.40 5.62 0.22
CA LEU A 21 -11.05 4.25 0.58
C LEU A 21 -11.36 3.27 -0.55
N GLN A 22 -12.51 3.42 -1.22
CA GLN A 22 -12.88 2.51 -2.31
C GLN A 22 -11.90 2.62 -3.47
N ARG A 23 -11.50 3.83 -3.84
CA ARG A 23 -10.49 4.05 -4.89
C ARG A 23 -9.17 3.39 -4.52
N ALA A 24 -8.74 3.52 -3.26
CA ALA A 24 -7.52 2.87 -2.78
C ALA A 24 -7.63 1.35 -2.86
N LEU A 25 -8.76 0.78 -2.46
CA LEU A 25 -8.99 -0.67 -2.54
C LEU A 25 -9.04 -1.16 -4.00
N ASP A 26 -9.61 -0.40 -4.90
CA ASP A 26 -9.63 -0.74 -6.32
C ASP A 26 -8.21 -0.82 -6.89
N PHE A 27 -7.32 0.04 -6.43
CA PHE A 27 -5.92 0.01 -6.83
C PHE A 27 -5.17 -1.14 -6.16
N TYR A 28 -5.13 -1.17 -4.83
CA TYR A 28 -4.30 -2.14 -4.10
C TYR A 28 -4.83 -3.56 -4.20
N CYS A 29 -6.12 -3.76 -4.11
CA CYS A 29 -6.72 -5.09 -4.23
C CYS A 29 -7.09 -5.42 -5.68
N GLY A 30 -7.71 -4.48 -6.39
CA GLY A 30 -8.17 -4.71 -7.75
C GLY A 30 -7.04 -4.83 -8.76
N LEU A 31 -6.08 -3.91 -8.77
CA LEU A 31 -4.96 -3.94 -9.71
C LEU A 31 -3.77 -4.72 -9.20
N LEU A 32 -3.30 -4.42 -7.99
CA LEU A 32 -2.10 -5.06 -7.46
C LEU A 32 -2.35 -6.45 -6.88
N GLY A 33 -3.60 -6.74 -6.49
CA GLY A 33 -3.96 -8.08 -6.06
C GLY A 33 -3.76 -8.37 -4.58
N PHE A 34 -3.64 -7.34 -3.73
CA PHE A 34 -3.68 -7.57 -2.29
C PHE A 34 -5.05 -8.11 -1.87
N GLU A 35 -5.06 -8.86 -0.80
CA GLU A 35 -6.27 -9.42 -0.22
C GLU A 35 -6.80 -8.50 0.89
N LEU A 36 -8.09 -8.19 0.86
CA LEU A 36 -8.74 -7.47 1.94
C LEU A 36 -8.91 -8.41 3.12
N MET A 37 -8.23 -8.11 4.23
CA MET A 37 -8.26 -8.96 5.43
C MET A 37 -9.39 -8.58 6.36
N THR A 38 -9.57 -7.28 6.62
CA THR A 38 -10.64 -6.79 7.49
C THR A 38 -10.88 -5.31 7.22
N THR A 39 -12.03 -4.84 7.68
CA THR A 39 -12.38 -3.42 7.68
C THR A 39 -12.69 -2.98 9.10
N TYR A 40 -12.52 -1.69 9.37
CA TYR A 40 -12.93 -1.08 10.61
C TYR A 40 -13.89 0.06 10.28
N GLY A 41 -15.19 -0.22 10.42
CA GLY A 41 -16.22 0.71 9.98
C GLY A 41 -16.15 0.93 8.46
N LYS A 42 -16.48 2.15 8.06
CA LYS A 42 -16.48 2.57 6.64
C LYS A 42 -15.17 3.26 6.22
N ASP A 43 -14.30 3.56 7.17
CA ASP A 43 -13.22 4.51 6.96
C ASP A 43 -11.84 3.88 7.03
N ALA A 44 -11.74 2.58 7.29
CA ALA A 44 -10.46 1.90 7.37
C ALA A 44 -10.52 0.48 6.80
N ALA A 45 -9.43 0.05 6.19
CA ALA A 45 -9.27 -1.29 5.66
C ALA A 45 -7.84 -1.76 5.84
N PHE A 46 -7.66 -3.07 5.95
CA PHE A 46 -6.36 -3.70 6.17
C PHE A 46 -6.18 -4.79 5.13
N ILE A 47 -5.09 -4.69 4.38
CA ILE A 47 -4.84 -5.55 3.22
C ILE A 47 -3.50 -6.27 3.36
N SER A 48 -3.39 -7.42 2.71
CA SER A 48 -2.24 -8.30 2.88
C SER A 48 -1.95 -9.10 1.62
N ALA A 49 -0.74 -9.58 1.54
CA ALA A 49 -0.33 -10.63 0.62
C ALA A 49 -0.08 -11.90 1.42
N GLY A 50 -0.74 -13.02 1.06
CA GLY A 50 -0.47 -14.31 1.65
C GLY A 50 -1.03 -14.55 3.06
N GLY A 51 -2.08 -13.82 3.47
CA GLY A 51 -2.77 -14.11 4.72
C GLY A 51 -2.14 -13.55 6.00
N TYR A 52 -1.10 -12.74 5.88
CA TYR A 52 -0.57 -11.97 7.01
C TYR A 52 -1.65 -11.01 7.53
N HIS A 53 -1.63 -10.64 8.84
CA HIS A 53 -2.69 -9.79 9.39
C HIS A 53 -2.94 -8.52 8.59
N HIS A 54 -1.89 -7.82 8.18
CA HIS A 54 -1.93 -6.78 7.14
C HIS A 54 -0.53 -6.28 6.86
N HIS A 55 -0.26 -5.95 5.60
CA HIS A 55 0.95 -5.26 5.17
C HIS A 55 0.70 -3.78 5.05
N ILE A 56 -0.50 -3.40 4.65
CA ILE A 56 -0.89 -2.00 4.47
C ILE A 56 -2.23 -1.77 5.19
N GLY A 57 -2.26 -0.76 6.04
CA GLY A 57 -3.49 -0.22 6.58
C GLY A 57 -3.87 1.05 5.81
N LEU A 58 -5.15 1.24 5.55
CA LEU A 58 -5.68 2.38 4.82
C LEU A 58 -6.78 3.04 5.64
N ASN A 59 -6.79 4.36 5.73
CA ASN A 59 -7.88 5.05 6.39
C ASN A 59 -8.16 6.42 5.78
N THR A 60 -9.39 6.90 6.05
CA THR A 60 -9.85 8.24 5.66
C THR A 60 -10.24 9.08 6.88
N TRP A 61 -9.76 8.73 8.08
CA TRP A 61 -10.22 9.37 9.33
C TRP A 61 -10.04 10.88 9.34
N TYR A 62 -8.91 11.37 8.78
CA TYR A 62 -8.63 12.81 8.73
C TYR A 62 -8.37 13.29 7.30
N SER A 63 -8.58 12.44 6.30
CA SER A 63 -8.16 12.71 4.91
C SER A 63 -9.25 12.49 3.88
N LYS A 64 -10.50 12.24 4.32
CA LYS A 64 -11.62 11.99 3.41
C LYS A 64 -11.81 13.17 2.48
N HIS A 65 -11.78 12.92 1.17
CA HIS A 65 -11.90 13.93 0.12
C HIS A 65 -10.81 15.02 0.15
N ALA A 66 -9.72 14.78 0.89
CA ALA A 66 -8.61 15.74 0.95
C ALA A 66 -7.92 15.83 -0.42
N PRO A 67 -7.39 17.03 -0.76
CA PRO A 67 -6.57 17.18 -1.96
C PRO A 67 -5.22 16.46 -1.78
N PRO A 68 -4.48 16.22 -2.89
CA PRO A 68 -3.12 15.70 -2.78
C PRO A 68 -2.26 16.60 -1.88
N ALA A 69 -1.30 15.97 -1.19
CA ALA A 69 -0.37 16.71 -0.35
C ALA A 69 0.44 17.71 -1.17
N PRO A 70 0.77 18.88 -0.62
CA PRO A 70 1.66 19.82 -1.31
C PRO A 70 2.99 19.18 -1.66
N VAL A 71 3.58 19.56 -2.80
CA VAL A 71 4.78 18.91 -3.36
C VAL A 71 5.96 18.91 -2.37
N ARG A 72 6.07 19.95 -1.53
CA ARG A 72 7.18 20.11 -0.59
C ARG A 72 6.72 19.96 0.86
N SER A 73 5.81 19.04 1.13
CA SER A 73 5.34 18.78 2.49
C SER A 73 6.02 17.55 3.07
N ALA A 74 6.09 17.50 4.39
CA ALA A 74 6.53 16.30 5.10
C ALA A 74 5.51 15.17 4.92
N GLY A 75 5.98 13.94 4.88
CA GLY A 75 5.14 12.78 4.72
C GLY A 75 5.91 11.59 4.20
N LEU A 76 5.21 10.50 3.95
CA LEU A 76 5.80 9.29 3.39
C LEU A 76 6.24 9.57 1.94
N PHE A 77 7.51 9.35 1.66
CA PHE A 77 8.05 9.58 0.32
C PHE A 77 7.56 8.51 -0.67
N HIS A 78 7.74 7.24 -0.31
CA HIS A 78 7.23 6.12 -1.11
C HIS A 78 7.16 4.85 -0.26
N THR A 79 6.43 3.88 -0.75
CA THR A 79 6.43 2.50 -0.25
C THR A 79 6.87 1.59 -1.38
N ALA A 80 7.92 0.82 -1.15
CA ALA A 80 8.41 -0.14 -2.13
C ALA A 80 7.83 -1.52 -1.83
N ILE A 81 7.20 -2.12 -2.83
CA ILE A 81 6.66 -3.47 -2.74
C ILE A 81 7.66 -4.41 -3.39
N LEU A 82 8.18 -5.35 -2.61
CA LEU A 82 9.16 -6.31 -3.08
C LEU A 82 8.46 -7.59 -3.55
N TYR A 83 8.51 -7.84 -4.85
CA TYR A 83 7.98 -9.07 -5.43
C TYR A 83 9.02 -10.19 -5.34
N PRO A 84 8.58 -11.46 -5.17
CA PRO A 84 9.51 -12.56 -4.98
C PRO A 84 10.34 -12.89 -6.22
N THR A 85 9.82 -12.65 -7.42
CA THR A 85 10.54 -12.92 -8.67
C THR A 85 10.34 -11.80 -9.70
N ARG A 86 11.23 -11.76 -10.69
CA ARG A 86 11.09 -10.82 -11.82
C ARG A 86 9.80 -11.09 -12.60
N LYS A 87 9.41 -12.35 -12.74
CA LYS A 87 8.17 -12.73 -13.41
C LYS A 87 6.95 -12.14 -12.69
N ASP A 88 6.91 -12.24 -11.36
CA ASP A 88 5.80 -11.66 -10.58
C ASP A 88 5.75 -10.14 -10.72
N LEU A 89 6.90 -9.48 -10.69
CA LEU A 89 6.98 -8.04 -10.95
C LEU A 89 6.49 -7.70 -12.36
N ALA A 90 6.87 -8.47 -13.35
CA ALA A 90 6.45 -8.25 -14.74
C ALA A 90 4.93 -8.40 -14.90
N ILE A 91 4.33 -9.37 -14.21
CA ILE A 91 2.88 -9.56 -14.21
C ILE A 91 2.18 -8.33 -13.60
N ALA A 92 2.68 -7.83 -12.47
CA ALA A 92 2.13 -6.62 -11.85
C ALA A 92 2.25 -5.41 -12.78
N LEU A 93 3.41 -5.23 -13.41
CA LEU A 93 3.61 -4.15 -14.37
C LEU A 93 2.64 -4.25 -15.55
N LYS A 94 2.46 -5.45 -16.09
CA LYS A 94 1.52 -5.65 -17.20
C LYS A 94 0.09 -5.29 -16.80
N ARG A 95 -0.33 -5.66 -15.61
CA ARG A 95 -1.66 -5.31 -15.11
C ARG A 95 -1.87 -3.79 -15.05
N LEU A 96 -0.86 -3.06 -14.61
CA LEU A 96 -0.92 -1.59 -14.56
C LEU A 96 -0.97 -0.99 -15.95
N VAL A 97 -0.15 -1.49 -16.88
CA VAL A 97 -0.13 -1.02 -18.26
C VAL A 97 -1.47 -1.29 -18.95
N ASP A 98 -2.03 -2.49 -18.78
CA ASP A 98 -3.31 -2.87 -19.39
C ASP A 98 -4.48 -2.04 -18.83
N ALA A 99 -4.35 -1.50 -17.63
CA ALA A 99 -5.34 -0.62 -17.01
C ALA A 99 -5.09 0.88 -17.29
N ASP A 100 -4.14 1.21 -18.15
CA ASP A 100 -3.73 2.59 -18.44
C ASP A 100 -3.32 3.37 -17.17
N TYR A 101 -2.77 2.67 -16.17
CA TYR A 101 -2.32 3.33 -14.95
C TYR A 101 -1.02 4.09 -15.20
N PRO A 102 -0.91 5.36 -14.75
CA PRO A 102 0.30 6.15 -14.98
C PRO A 102 1.52 5.50 -14.33
N ILE A 103 2.58 5.31 -15.12
CA ILE A 103 3.85 4.74 -14.67
C ILE A 103 4.97 5.70 -15.07
N GLN A 104 5.89 5.91 -14.13
CA GLN A 104 7.07 6.74 -14.36
C GLN A 104 8.33 5.89 -14.46
#